data_979242fb1cf664bde498a59c629672a2
#
_entry.id   979242fb1cf664bde498a59c629672a2
#
_cell.length_a   1.000
_cell.length_b   1.000
_cell.length_c   1.000
_cell.angle_alpha   90.00
_cell.angle_beta   90.00
_cell.angle_gamma   90.00
#
_symmetry.space_group_name_H-M   'P 1'
#
loop_
_entity.id
_entity.type
_entity.pdbx_description
1 polymer ?
#
loop_
_entity_poly.entity_id
_entity_poly.type
_entity_poly.pdbx_seq_one_letter_code
_entity_poly.pdbx_strand_id
1 'polypeptide(L)'
;MSEVKIATRESYGNALVELGGEHENLVVLDADLAAATKTGMFKKAFPDRHIDCGIAEANMTGVAAGMSTCGFVPFVSTFAMFAAGRSYEQVRNSIGYPHLNVKIGATHAGISVGEDGATHQCNEDIALMRAIPGMVVINPADDIEAVSYTHLTLPT
;
A
#
# COMPACT_ATOMS: atom_id res chain seq x y z
N MET A 1 14.02 -3.67 30.16
CA MET A 1 13.53 -2.66 29.21
C MET A 1 12.28 -3.23 28.59
N SER A 2 11.12 -2.56 28.69
CA SER A 2 9.91 -3.01 28.00
C SER A 2 10.13 -2.91 26.51
N GLU A 3 9.99 -4.02 25.78
CA GLU A 3 9.95 -3.98 24.31
C GLU A 3 8.82 -3.04 23.87
N VAL A 4 9.19 -2.01 23.12
CA VAL A 4 8.20 -1.12 22.49
C VAL A 4 7.65 -1.89 21.30
N LYS A 5 6.39 -2.32 21.38
CA LYS A 5 5.71 -3.00 20.25
C LYS A 5 5.11 -1.93 19.33
N ILE A 6 5.64 -1.85 18.11
CA ILE A 6 5.16 -0.94 17.07
C ILE A 6 4.38 -1.77 16.04
N ALA A 7 3.18 -1.32 15.67
CA ALA A 7 2.42 -1.98 14.62
C ALA A 7 3.07 -1.73 13.25
N THR A 8 3.18 -2.76 12.41
CA THR A 8 3.80 -2.66 11.08
C THR A 8 3.21 -1.56 10.20
N ARG A 9 1.90 -1.26 10.33
CA ARG A 9 1.25 -0.14 9.63
C ARG A 9 1.75 1.24 10.10
N GLU A 10 2.16 1.38 11.37
CA GLU A 10 2.75 2.64 11.87
C GLU A 10 4.15 2.83 11.30
N SER A 11 4.93 1.76 11.26
CA SER A 11 6.24 1.74 10.63
C SER A 11 6.15 2.07 9.14
N TYR A 12 5.16 1.51 8.43
CA TYR A 12 4.85 1.85 7.05
C TYR A 12 4.54 3.34 6.87
N GLY A 13 3.66 3.90 7.70
CA GLY A 13 3.32 5.33 7.67
C GLY A 13 4.52 6.25 7.91
N ASN A 14 5.39 5.89 8.86
CA ASN A 14 6.63 6.64 9.13
C ASN A 14 7.60 6.56 7.93
N ALA A 15 7.81 5.36 7.37
CA ALA A 15 8.67 5.16 6.22
C ALA A 15 8.20 5.96 4.99
N LEU A 16 6.89 6.04 4.75
CA LEU A 16 6.33 6.89 3.68
C LEU A 16 6.68 8.37 3.88
N VAL A 17 6.62 8.87 5.11
CA VAL A 17 6.99 10.28 5.42
C VAL A 17 8.47 10.51 5.17
N GLU A 18 9.33 9.59 5.60
CA GLU A 18 10.78 9.66 5.38
C GLU A 18 11.11 9.68 3.88
N LEU A 19 10.60 8.69 3.14
CA LEU A 19 10.76 8.61 1.69
C LEU A 19 10.19 9.80 0.93
N GLY A 20 9.06 10.33 1.40
CA GLY A 20 8.47 11.55 0.83
C GLY A 20 9.35 12.78 0.97
N GLY A 21 10.20 12.82 1.99
CA GLY A 21 11.23 13.87 2.15
C GLY A 21 12.40 13.71 1.19
N GLU A 22 12.71 12.48 0.78
CA GLU A 22 13.84 12.17 -0.10
C GLU A 22 13.46 12.16 -1.59
N HIS A 23 12.18 11.84 -1.91
CA HIS A 23 11.69 11.62 -3.28
C HIS A 23 10.47 12.49 -3.59
N GLU A 24 10.67 13.54 -4.38
CA GLU A 24 9.61 14.49 -4.73
C GLU A 24 8.51 13.88 -5.63
N ASN A 25 8.84 12.84 -6.40
CA ASN A 25 7.91 12.13 -7.28
C ASN A 25 7.12 11.01 -6.58
N LEU A 26 7.37 10.77 -5.29
CA LEU A 26 6.57 9.83 -4.50
C LEU A 26 5.21 10.43 -4.18
N VAL A 27 4.15 9.71 -4.49
CA VAL A 27 2.75 10.07 -4.19
C VAL A 27 2.05 8.92 -3.48
N VAL A 28 1.12 9.25 -2.61
CA VAL A 28 0.37 8.25 -1.84
C VAL A 28 -1.11 8.39 -2.18
N LEU A 29 -1.72 7.28 -2.53
CA LEU A 29 -3.16 7.19 -2.80
C LEU A 29 -3.82 6.31 -1.73
N ASP A 30 -5.01 6.71 -1.33
CA ASP A 30 -5.80 6.00 -0.31
C ASP A 30 -7.27 5.90 -0.75
N ALA A 31 -7.99 4.92 -0.21
CA ALA A 31 -9.41 4.70 -0.49
C ALA A 31 -10.25 4.93 0.77
N ASP A 32 -10.22 6.15 1.31
CA ASP A 32 -10.93 6.60 2.53
C ASP A 32 -10.54 5.82 3.79
N LEU A 33 -9.31 5.30 3.84
CA LEU A 33 -8.79 4.52 4.96
C LEU A 33 -7.49 5.09 5.56
N ALA A 34 -7.16 6.35 5.29
CA ALA A 34 -5.88 6.97 5.67
C ALA A 34 -5.56 6.88 7.17
N ALA A 35 -6.57 6.90 8.04
CA ALA A 35 -6.39 6.75 9.48
C ALA A 35 -6.00 5.31 9.86
N ALA A 36 -6.61 4.32 9.23
CA ALA A 36 -6.39 2.90 9.50
C ALA A 36 -5.08 2.40 8.90
N THR A 37 -4.77 2.79 7.65
CA THR A 37 -3.54 2.43 6.92
C THR A 37 -2.32 3.22 7.36
N LYS A 38 -2.51 4.31 8.13
CA LYS A 38 -1.48 5.27 8.56
C LYS A 38 -0.92 6.16 7.44
N THR A 39 -1.48 6.13 6.26
CA THR A 39 -1.15 7.08 5.17
C THR A 39 -1.53 8.52 5.52
N GLY A 40 -2.42 8.72 6.50
CA GLY A 40 -2.73 10.03 7.07
C GLY A 40 -1.52 10.78 7.64
N MET A 41 -0.45 10.07 8.01
CA MET A 41 0.83 10.66 8.41
C MET A 41 1.49 11.35 7.22
N PHE A 42 1.52 10.68 6.06
CA PHE A 42 2.00 11.26 4.81
C PHE A 42 1.14 12.44 4.35
N LYS A 43 -0.19 12.30 4.40
CA LYS A 43 -1.14 13.39 4.11
C LYS A 43 -0.86 14.65 4.91
N LYS A 44 -0.52 14.49 6.19
CA LYS A 44 -0.18 15.63 7.08
C LYS A 44 1.14 16.29 6.69
N ALA A 45 2.15 15.51 6.30
CA ALA A 45 3.47 16.01 5.93
C ALA A 45 3.51 16.58 4.50
N PHE A 46 2.80 15.94 3.57
CA PHE A 46 2.81 16.27 2.13
C PHE A 46 1.40 16.28 1.56
N PRO A 47 0.54 17.24 1.92
CA PRO A 47 -0.88 17.24 1.54
C PRO A 47 -1.11 17.27 0.03
N ASP A 48 -0.25 17.92 -0.74
CA ASP A 48 -0.36 18.03 -2.20
C ASP A 48 0.06 16.74 -2.95
N ARG A 49 0.63 15.77 -2.24
CA ARG A 49 1.06 14.48 -2.78
C ARG A 49 0.29 13.29 -2.22
N HIS A 50 -0.77 13.57 -1.46
CA HIS A 50 -1.70 12.55 -0.98
C HIS A 50 -3.05 12.72 -1.67
N ILE A 51 -3.56 11.64 -2.26
CA ILE A 51 -4.79 11.61 -3.02
C ILE A 51 -5.75 10.62 -2.36
N ASP A 52 -6.87 11.12 -1.87
CA ASP A 52 -7.95 10.27 -1.40
C ASP A 52 -8.93 10.03 -2.56
N CYS A 53 -9.03 8.79 -2.98
CA CYS A 53 -9.88 8.38 -4.10
C CYS A 53 -11.32 8.03 -3.65
N GLY A 54 -11.63 8.17 -2.36
CA GLY A 54 -12.86 7.65 -1.78
C GLY A 54 -12.89 6.11 -1.77
N ILE A 55 -14.04 5.53 -1.45
CA ILE A 55 -14.21 4.06 -1.39
C ILE A 55 -14.28 3.51 -2.83
N ALA A 56 -13.17 3.58 -3.56
CA ALA A 56 -13.08 3.23 -4.97
C ALA A 56 -11.71 2.62 -5.33
N GLU A 57 -11.37 1.48 -4.74
CA GLU A 57 -10.04 0.86 -4.83
C GLU A 57 -9.62 0.50 -6.26
N ALA A 58 -10.58 0.06 -7.09
CA ALA A 58 -10.32 -0.22 -8.49
C ALA A 58 -9.93 1.06 -9.26
N ASN A 59 -10.63 2.18 -8.99
CA ASN A 59 -10.29 3.48 -9.56
C ASN A 59 -8.94 3.98 -9.05
N MET A 60 -8.68 3.90 -7.74
CA MET A 60 -7.40 4.24 -7.13
C MET A 60 -6.23 3.52 -7.83
N THR A 61 -6.39 2.21 -8.05
CA THR A 61 -5.38 1.39 -8.73
C THR A 61 -5.15 1.85 -10.17
N GLY A 62 -6.22 2.17 -10.90
CA GLY A 62 -6.13 2.70 -12.27
C GLY A 62 -5.45 4.08 -12.33
N VAL A 63 -5.79 4.98 -11.39
CA VAL A 63 -5.15 6.30 -11.27
C VAL A 63 -3.66 6.15 -10.99
N ALA A 64 -3.29 5.29 -10.03
CA ALA A 64 -1.89 5.00 -9.71
C ALA A 64 -1.12 4.45 -10.91
N ALA A 65 -1.71 3.53 -11.67
CA ALA A 65 -1.12 3.02 -12.91
C ALA A 65 -0.83 4.16 -13.91
N GLY A 66 -1.80 5.05 -14.12
CA GLY A 66 -1.62 6.25 -14.98
C GLY A 66 -0.51 7.18 -14.46
N MET A 67 -0.47 7.47 -13.17
CA MET A 67 0.56 8.31 -12.57
C MET A 67 1.96 7.70 -12.74
N SER A 68 2.08 6.38 -12.60
CA SER A 68 3.36 5.69 -12.81
C SER A 68 3.89 5.88 -14.24
N THR A 69 3.03 5.95 -15.25
CA THR A 69 3.45 6.24 -16.63
C THR A 69 3.92 7.69 -16.83
N CYS A 70 3.58 8.58 -15.90
CA CYS A 70 4.01 9.98 -15.90
C CYS A 70 5.27 10.25 -15.06
N GLY A 71 5.94 9.19 -14.57
CA GLY A 71 7.18 9.30 -13.81
C GLY A 71 7.01 9.45 -12.29
N PHE A 72 5.79 9.34 -11.78
CA PHE A 72 5.54 9.25 -10.34
C PHE A 72 5.81 7.84 -9.82
N VAL A 73 6.08 7.74 -8.53
CA VAL A 73 6.14 6.48 -7.77
C VAL A 73 4.94 6.41 -6.83
N PRO A 74 3.82 5.84 -7.29
CA PRO A 74 2.61 5.77 -6.48
C PRO A 74 2.69 4.64 -5.45
N PHE A 75 2.30 4.96 -4.21
CA PHE A 75 1.96 4.00 -3.16
C PHE A 75 0.44 4.00 -2.98
N VAL A 76 -0.23 2.90 -3.28
CA VAL A 76 -1.66 2.72 -3.05
C VAL A 76 -1.88 1.95 -1.76
N SER A 77 -2.77 2.45 -0.90
CA SER A 77 -2.99 1.89 0.42
C SER A 77 -4.48 1.69 0.71
N THR A 78 -4.81 0.49 1.11
CA THR A 78 -6.13 0.07 1.57
C THR A 78 -6.01 -1.23 2.36
N PHE A 79 -7.10 -1.82 2.80
CA PHE A 79 -7.07 -3.15 3.41
C PHE A 79 -6.75 -4.24 2.37
N ALA A 80 -6.08 -5.30 2.82
CA ALA A 80 -5.67 -6.40 1.95
C ALA A 80 -6.84 -7.02 1.17
N MET A 81 -8.00 -7.18 1.82
CA MET A 81 -9.20 -7.70 1.15
C MET A 81 -9.62 -6.82 -0.04
N PHE A 82 -9.48 -5.53 0.07
CA PHE A 82 -9.89 -4.61 -0.99
C PHE A 82 -8.81 -4.43 -2.06
N ALA A 83 -7.54 -4.44 -1.67
CA ALA A 83 -6.42 -4.42 -2.62
C ALA A 83 -6.36 -5.71 -3.45
N ALA A 84 -6.44 -6.85 -2.80
CA ALA A 84 -6.33 -8.15 -3.45
C ALA A 84 -7.65 -8.67 -4.04
N GLY A 85 -8.79 -8.32 -3.45
CA GLY A 85 -10.09 -8.76 -3.94
C GLY A 85 -10.72 -7.78 -4.90
N ARG A 86 -11.10 -6.59 -4.39
CA ARG A 86 -11.90 -5.60 -5.16
C ARG A 86 -11.16 -5.02 -6.37
N SER A 87 -9.87 -4.78 -6.26
CA SER A 87 -9.07 -4.20 -7.35
C SER A 87 -8.13 -5.20 -8.06
N TYR A 88 -8.33 -6.50 -7.85
CA TYR A 88 -7.44 -7.53 -8.40
C TYR A 88 -7.24 -7.44 -9.91
N GLU A 89 -8.32 -7.23 -10.66
CA GLU A 89 -8.25 -7.11 -12.13
C GLU A 89 -7.39 -5.92 -12.54
N GLN A 90 -7.55 -4.75 -11.90
CA GLN A 90 -6.76 -3.55 -12.17
C GLN A 90 -5.29 -3.74 -11.77
N VAL A 91 -5.03 -4.40 -10.65
CA VAL A 91 -3.64 -4.75 -10.26
C VAL A 91 -3.01 -5.64 -11.33
N ARG A 92 -3.72 -6.67 -11.78
CA ARG A 92 -3.23 -7.62 -12.77
C ARG A 92 -3.01 -6.97 -14.14
N ASN A 93 -3.98 -6.24 -14.66
CA ASN A 93 -3.98 -5.74 -16.03
C ASN A 93 -3.40 -4.34 -16.17
N SER A 94 -3.61 -3.45 -15.20
CA SER A 94 -3.14 -2.08 -15.29
C SER A 94 -1.76 -1.86 -14.67
N ILE A 95 -1.31 -2.72 -13.75
CA ILE A 95 -0.01 -2.64 -13.08
C ILE A 95 0.89 -3.80 -13.48
N GLY A 96 0.45 -5.05 -13.26
CA GLY A 96 1.29 -6.23 -13.44
C GLY A 96 1.63 -6.50 -14.91
N TYR A 97 0.65 -6.47 -15.81
CA TYR A 97 0.85 -6.74 -17.22
C TYR A 97 1.83 -5.78 -17.90
N PRO A 98 1.72 -4.44 -17.72
CA PRO A 98 2.68 -3.48 -18.27
C PRO A 98 3.93 -3.28 -17.39
N HIS A 99 4.08 -4.02 -16.29
CA HIS A 99 5.22 -3.92 -15.36
C HIS A 99 5.43 -2.50 -14.81
N LEU A 100 4.36 -1.83 -14.40
CA LEU A 100 4.43 -0.46 -13.86
C LEU A 100 4.96 -0.42 -12.43
N ASN A 101 5.66 0.65 -12.11
CA ASN A 101 6.25 0.87 -10.80
C ASN A 101 5.23 1.44 -9.80
N VAL A 102 4.24 0.66 -9.44
CA VAL A 102 3.25 0.98 -8.40
C VAL A 102 3.47 0.09 -7.19
N LYS A 103 3.48 0.69 -5.99
CA LYS A 103 3.61 -0.01 -4.71
C LYS A 103 2.24 -0.19 -4.08
N ILE A 104 1.95 -1.37 -3.57
CA ILE A 104 0.68 -1.69 -2.92
C ILE A 104 0.93 -1.95 -1.44
N GLY A 105 0.61 -0.96 -0.61
CA GLY A 105 0.70 -1.04 0.85
C GLY A 105 -0.60 -1.56 1.44
N ALA A 106 -0.83 -2.86 1.32
CA ALA A 106 -2.03 -3.51 1.84
C ALA A 106 -1.89 -3.81 3.34
N THR A 107 -2.84 -3.36 4.14
CA THR A 107 -2.87 -3.58 5.58
C THR A 107 -3.98 -4.54 5.98
N HIS A 108 -4.02 -4.96 7.25
CA HIS A 108 -5.11 -5.78 7.82
C HIS A 108 -5.34 -7.12 7.08
N ALA A 109 -4.26 -7.76 6.62
CA ALA A 109 -4.32 -9.11 6.06
C ALA A 109 -4.60 -10.17 7.13
N GLY A 110 -4.99 -11.36 6.70
CA GLY A 110 -5.28 -12.50 7.57
C GLY A 110 -6.58 -12.36 8.33
N ILE A 111 -6.64 -12.96 9.52
CA ILE A 111 -7.85 -13.08 10.35
C ILE A 111 -7.93 -12.06 11.50
N SER A 112 -6.92 -11.23 11.69
CA SER A 112 -6.80 -10.33 12.85
C SER A 112 -7.25 -8.89 12.55
N VAL A 113 -8.24 -8.71 11.69
CA VAL A 113 -8.81 -7.40 11.33
C VAL A 113 -9.49 -6.70 12.51
N GLY A 114 -9.96 -7.45 13.50
CA GLY A 114 -10.66 -6.92 14.67
C GLY A 114 -12.17 -6.83 14.48
N GLU A 115 -12.77 -5.73 14.88
CA GLU A 115 -14.24 -5.56 14.94
C GLU A 115 -14.95 -5.57 13.59
N ASP A 116 -14.26 -5.27 12.50
CA ASP A 116 -14.79 -5.33 11.12
C ASP A 116 -15.17 -6.76 10.71
N GLY A 117 -14.54 -7.78 11.30
CA GLY A 117 -14.92 -9.17 11.18
C GLY A 117 -14.65 -9.80 9.82
N ALA A 118 -15.38 -10.88 9.54
CA ALA A 118 -15.10 -11.80 8.43
C ALA A 118 -15.15 -11.16 7.04
N THR A 119 -15.93 -10.11 6.85
CA THR A 119 -16.04 -9.41 5.55
C THR A 119 -14.78 -8.61 5.18
N HIS A 120 -13.94 -8.34 6.16
CA HIS A 120 -12.69 -7.57 6.00
C HIS A 120 -11.45 -8.45 6.18
N GLN A 121 -11.59 -9.68 6.64
CA GLN A 121 -10.51 -10.65 6.71
C GLN A 121 -10.07 -11.08 5.30
N CYS A 122 -8.77 -11.25 5.10
CA CYS A 122 -8.23 -11.67 3.83
C CYS A 122 -7.18 -12.78 4.03
N ASN A 123 -7.51 -13.99 3.61
CA ASN A 123 -6.63 -15.15 3.72
C ASN A 123 -5.98 -15.50 2.38
N GLU A 124 -6.46 -14.90 1.28
CA GLU A 124 -6.13 -15.21 -0.11
C GLU A 124 -5.22 -14.17 -0.78
N ASP A 125 -4.91 -13.06 -0.14
CA ASP A 125 -4.16 -11.93 -0.71
C ASP A 125 -2.79 -12.35 -1.28
N ILE A 126 -2.00 -13.07 -0.52
CA ILE A 126 -0.68 -13.56 -0.96
C ILE A 126 -0.82 -14.50 -2.15
N ALA A 127 -1.80 -15.41 -2.13
CA ALA A 127 -2.04 -16.36 -3.22
C ALA A 127 -2.44 -15.64 -4.51
N LEU A 128 -3.36 -14.68 -4.42
CA LEU A 128 -3.83 -13.87 -5.54
C LEU A 128 -2.71 -13.04 -6.15
N MET A 129 -1.95 -12.31 -5.32
CA MET A 129 -0.86 -11.46 -5.79
C MET A 129 0.29 -12.28 -6.40
N ARG A 130 0.62 -13.44 -5.83
CA ARG A 130 1.64 -14.35 -6.39
C ARG A 130 1.25 -14.99 -7.72
N ALA A 131 -0.03 -15.01 -8.07
CA ALA A 131 -0.49 -15.49 -9.37
C ALA A 131 -0.22 -14.49 -10.51
N ILE A 132 0.14 -13.23 -10.21
CA ILE A 132 0.47 -12.21 -11.21
C ILE A 132 1.95 -12.32 -11.57
N PRO A 133 2.32 -12.59 -12.83
CA PRO A 133 3.71 -12.68 -13.26
C PRO A 133 4.49 -11.41 -12.97
N GLY A 134 5.68 -11.55 -12.38
CA GLY A 134 6.55 -10.42 -12.03
C GLY A 134 6.17 -9.65 -10.75
N MET A 135 5.05 -9.98 -10.11
CA MET A 135 4.66 -9.36 -8.86
C MET A 135 5.59 -9.82 -7.72
N VAL A 136 6.20 -8.87 -7.04
CA VAL A 136 6.95 -9.12 -5.80
C VAL A 136 5.99 -8.97 -4.62
N VAL A 137 5.88 -10.01 -3.81
CA VAL A 137 5.00 -10.04 -2.63
C VAL A 137 5.85 -10.18 -1.37
N ILE A 138 5.74 -9.22 -0.48
CA ILE A 138 6.50 -9.13 0.76
C ILE A 138 5.51 -9.06 1.93
N ASN A 139 5.75 -9.86 2.95
CA ASN A 139 4.93 -9.86 4.17
C ASN A 139 5.88 -9.67 5.38
N PRO A 140 6.10 -8.42 5.83
CA PRO A 140 7.03 -8.14 6.91
C PRO A 140 6.58 -8.78 8.23
N ALA A 141 7.52 -9.37 8.95
CA ALA A 141 7.28 -10.04 10.22
C ALA A 141 7.24 -9.06 11.41
N ASP A 142 7.93 -7.92 11.30
CA ASP A 142 8.05 -6.92 12.36
C ASP A 142 8.10 -5.49 11.80
N ASP A 143 8.26 -4.52 12.68
CA ASP A 143 8.32 -3.10 12.37
C ASP A 143 9.60 -2.72 11.61
N ILE A 144 10.73 -3.34 11.92
CA ILE A 144 12.03 -3.08 11.27
C ILE A 144 11.98 -3.56 9.82
N GLU A 145 11.44 -4.75 9.61
CA GLU A 145 11.28 -5.31 8.28
C GLU A 145 10.31 -4.50 7.44
N ALA A 146 9.21 -4.01 8.04
CA ALA A 146 8.23 -3.15 7.37
C ALA A 146 8.87 -1.85 6.83
N VAL A 147 9.73 -1.19 7.61
CA VAL A 147 10.49 -0.01 7.17
C VAL A 147 11.45 -0.38 6.05
N SER A 148 12.27 -1.42 6.26
CA SER A 148 13.29 -1.84 5.29
C SER A 148 12.70 -2.15 3.92
N TYR A 149 11.59 -2.89 3.86
CA TYR A 149 10.95 -3.21 2.59
C TYR A 149 10.28 -2.01 1.93
N THR A 150 9.73 -1.08 2.70
CA THR A 150 9.17 0.15 2.14
C THR A 150 10.25 0.94 1.40
N HIS A 151 11.45 1.03 1.95
CA HIS A 151 12.61 1.67 1.31
C HIS A 151 13.14 0.90 0.09
N LEU A 152 13.27 -0.44 0.18
CA LEU A 152 13.78 -1.27 -0.91
C LEU A 152 12.87 -1.31 -2.15
N THR A 153 11.59 -0.99 -2.02
CA THR A 153 10.65 -1.00 -3.15
C THR A 153 10.73 0.24 -4.03
N LEU A 154 11.53 1.24 -3.67
CA LEU A 154 11.81 2.35 -4.56
C LEU A 154 12.78 1.92 -5.67
N PRO A 155 12.59 2.38 -6.91
CA PRO A 155 13.59 2.15 -7.94
C PRO A 155 14.85 2.94 -7.60
N THR A 156 15.96 2.26 -7.63
CA THR A 156 17.30 2.89 -7.66
C THR A 156 17.55 3.51 -9.02
#